data_8129446e5a40562cff3d4190835a34f9
#
_entry.id   8129446e5a40562cff3d4190835a34f9
#
_cell.length_a   1.000
_cell.length_b   1.000
_cell.length_c   1.000
_cell.angle_alpha   90.00
_cell.angle_beta   90.00
_cell.angle_gamma   90.00
#
_symmetry.space_group_name_H-M   'P 1'
#
loop_
_entity.id
_entity.type
_entity.pdbx_description
1 polymer ?
#
loop_
_entity_poly.entity_id
_entity_poly.type
_entity_poly.pdbx_seq_one_letter_code
_entity_poly.pdbx_strand_id
1 'polypeptide(L)'
;ISRRQRQMCIRDRTVIYCYSFLISNLIIFLLSWKVFGLEDSVWLGRIFYIWCNIYSFFVVSIFWVIIINLYRDSKKRAFYGVIMAGGSLGALFGSEISKRFSNSFNEYGLELFSLSSALFLFFAMLLAIFISSQSRNKNLIEHENVGGGSFDGIQNSLKIAEIRNIAIYVWIWTGLMTIQWITAIGIVEEWSQDPARRVWFFATIEQVISPPVSYTHLRAHETYDH
;
A
#
# COMPACT_ATOMS: atom_id res chain seq x y z
N ILE A 1 5.39 -30.92 16.19
CA ILE A 1 5.35 -29.46 15.87
C ILE A 1 4.05 -28.94 16.47
N SER A 2 4.16 -28.05 17.48
CA SER A 2 3.02 -27.43 18.14
C SER A 2 2.07 -26.79 17.11
N ARG A 3 0.75 -26.84 17.36
CA ARG A 3 -0.26 -26.15 16.52
C ARG A 3 0.11 -24.66 16.30
N ARG A 4 0.70 -24.02 17.30
CA ARG A 4 1.26 -22.65 17.24
C ARG A 4 2.32 -22.49 16.15
N GLN A 5 3.28 -23.40 16.08
CA GLN A 5 4.34 -23.33 15.06
C GLN A 5 3.79 -23.51 13.64
N ARG A 6 2.78 -24.35 13.47
CA ARG A 6 2.14 -24.57 12.17
C ARG A 6 1.35 -23.34 11.68
N GLN A 7 0.61 -22.67 12.56
CA GLN A 7 -0.14 -21.46 12.20
C GLN A 7 0.74 -20.25 11.88
N MET A 8 1.85 -20.05 12.63
CA MET A 8 2.82 -19.01 12.33
C MET A 8 3.53 -19.24 10.99
N CYS A 9 3.88 -20.50 10.71
CA CYS A 9 4.49 -20.88 9.44
C CYS A 9 3.54 -20.63 8.24
N ILE A 10 2.24 -20.80 8.43
CA ILE A 10 1.22 -20.50 7.40
C ILE A 10 1.15 -19.00 7.14
N ARG A 11 1.13 -18.16 8.18
CA ARG A 11 1.08 -16.68 8.03
C ARG A 11 2.29 -16.14 7.30
N ASP A 12 3.48 -16.56 7.68
CA ASP A 12 4.73 -16.10 7.05
C ASP A 12 4.78 -16.54 5.58
N ARG A 13 4.32 -17.76 5.28
CA ARG A 13 4.18 -18.23 3.90
C ARG A 13 3.14 -17.42 3.11
N THR A 14 2.02 -17.07 3.72
CA THR A 14 0.99 -16.25 3.05
C THR A 14 1.53 -14.89 2.66
N VAL A 15 2.27 -14.22 3.55
CA VAL A 15 2.93 -12.95 3.25
C VAL A 15 3.90 -13.11 2.06
N ILE A 16 4.76 -14.12 2.11
CA ILE A 16 5.72 -14.40 1.02
C ILE A 16 4.98 -14.66 -0.30
N TYR A 17 3.94 -15.50 -0.29
CA TYR A 17 3.18 -15.81 -1.50
C TYR A 17 2.48 -14.56 -2.08
N CYS A 18 1.88 -13.71 -1.23
CA CYS A 18 1.23 -12.49 -1.67
C CYS A 18 2.23 -11.51 -2.31
N TYR A 19 3.36 -11.24 -1.64
CA TYR A 19 4.37 -10.32 -2.20
C TYR A 19 5.03 -10.90 -3.45
N SER A 20 5.36 -12.20 -3.46
CA SER A 20 5.93 -12.84 -4.65
C SER A 20 4.96 -12.82 -5.83
N PHE A 21 3.66 -13.04 -5.59
CA PHE A 21 2.62 -12.92 -6.61
C PHE A 21 2.57 -11.49 -7.18
N LEU A 22 2.60 -10.46 -6.33
CA LEU A 22 2.57 -9.07 -6.76
C LEU A 22 3.81 -8.69 -7.57
N ILE A 23 5.00 -9.10 -7.12
CA ILE A 23 6.26 -8.88 -7.84
C ILE A 23 6.23 -9.59 -9.20
N SER A 24 5.78 -10.85 -9.25
CA SER A 24 5.67 -11.61 -10.48
C SER A 24 4.73 -10.94 -11.49
N ASN A 25 3.60 -10.40 -11.03
CA ASN A 25 2.68 -9.66 -11.91
C ASN A 25 3.34 -8.41 -12.49
N LEU A 26 4.09 -7.63 -11.71
CA LEU A 26 4.84 -6.47 -12.24
C LEU A 26 5.82 -6.88 -13.33
N ILE A 27 6.54 -7.97 -13.12
CA ILE A 27 7.50 -8.48 -14.11
C ILE A 27 6.75 -8.97 -15.37
N ILE A 28 5.61 -9.65 -15.22
CA ILE A 28 4.80 -10.11 -16.35
C ILE A 28 4.29 -8.92 -17.16
N PHE A 29 3.80 -7.85 -16.52
CA PHE A 29 3.37 -6.64 -17.23
C PHE A 29 4.53 -5.99 -17.98
N LEU A 30 5.71 -5.88 -17.36
CA LEU A 30 6.89 -5.33 -17.99
C LEU A 30 7.33 -6.16 -19.21
N LEU A 31 7.35 -7.48 -19.08
CA LEU A 31 7.66 -8.38 -20.17
C LEU A 31 6.62 -8.31 -21.30
N SER A 32 5.33 -8.24 -20.96
CA SER A 32 4.27 -8.10 -21.93
C SER A 32 4.40 -6.81 -22.73
N TRP A 33 4.77 -5.74 -22.07
CA TRP A 33 5.00 -4.45 -22.72
C TRP A 33 6.18 -4.50 -23.70
N LYS A 34 7.33 -4.99 -23.25
CA LYS A 34 8.59 -4.94 -24.01
C LYS A 34 8.82 -6.12 -24.97
N VAL A 35 8.61 -7.35 -24.51
CA VAL A 35 8.96 -8.55 -25.28
C VAL A 35 7.89 -8.87 -26.33
N PHE A 36 6.61 -8.67 -25.99
CA PHE A 36 5.53 -8.95 -26.90
C PHE A 36 5.12 -7.75 -27.76
N GLY A 37 5.81 -6.60 -27.64
CA GLY A 37 5.54 -5.41 -28.44
C GLY A 37 4.13 -4.85 -28.26
N LEU A 38 3.55 -5.02 -27.06
CA LEU A 38 2.21 -4.51 -26.73
C LEU A 38 2.23 -3.06 -26.26
N GLU A 39 3.25 -2.30 -26.67
CA GLU A 39 3.47 -0.90 -26.25
C GLU A 39 2.28 0.00 -26.61
N ASP A 40 1.66 -0.23 -27.75
CA ASP A 40 0.50 0.53 -28.24
C ASP A 40 -0.85 -0.06 -27.81
N SER A 41 -0.84 -1.11 -26.99
CA SER A 41 -2.07 -1.76 -26.55
C SER A 41 -2.81 -0.97 -25.47
N VAL A 42 -3.86 -0.25 -25.87
CA VAL A 42 -4.76 0.46 -24.94
C VAL A 42 -5.35 -0.47 -23.89
N TRP A 43 -5.63 -1.74 -24.26
CA TRP A 43 -6.18 -2.72 -23.32
C TRP A 43 -5.18 -3.13 -22.24
N LEU A 44 -3.90 -3.31 -22.59
CA LEU A 44 -2.86 -3.62 -21.61
C LEU A 44 -2.71 -2.48 -20.61
N GLY A 45 -2.71 -1.23 -21.06
CA GLY A 45 -2.69 -0.06 -20.19
C GLY A 45 -3.87 0.01 -19.23
N ARG A 46 -5.09 -0.27 -19.71
CA ARG A 46 -6.30 -0.32 -18.85
C ARG A 46 -6.23 -1.43 -17.81
N ILE A 47 -5.81 -2.62 -18.18
CA ILE A 47 -5.64 -3.75 -17.26
C ILE A 47 -4.58 -3.43 -16.23
N PHE A 48 -3.45 -2.85 -16.65
CA PHE A 48 -2.38 -2.43 -15.73
C PHE A 48 -2.87 -1.38 -14.74
N TYR A 49 -3.62 -0.37 -15.18
CA TYR A 49 -4.20 0.65 -14.32
C TYR A 49 -5.13 0.06 -13.25
N ILE A 50 -6.06 -0.81 -13.65
CA ILE A 50 -6.96 -1.50 -12.71
C ILE A 50 -6.14 -2.33 -11.72
N TRP A 51 -5.16 -3.07 -12.22
CA TRP A 51 -4.30 -3.90 -11.40
C TRP A 51 -3.48 -3.08 -10.40
N CYS A 52 -2.92 -1.93 -10.79
CA CYS A 52 -2.20 -1.04 -9.87
C CYS A 52 -3.07 -0.56 -8.71
N ASN A 53 -4.34 -0.26 -8.95
CA ASN A 53 -5.27 0.12 -7.89
C ASN A 53 -5.51 -1.06 -6.91
N ILE A 54 -5.82 -2.24 -7.43
CA ILE A 54 -6.01 -3.46 -6.62
C ILE A 54 -4.75 -3.77 -5.82
N TYR A 55 -3.59 -3.73 -6.46
CA TYR A 55 -2.28 -3.93 -5.87
C TYR A 55 -2.02 -3.02 -4.68
N SER A 56 -2.27 -1.72 -4.84
CA SER A 56 -2.05 -0.73 -3.78
C SER A 56 -2.88 -1.05 -2.53
N PHE A 57 -4.15 -1.40 -2.68
CA PHE A 57 -5.00 -1.82 -1.58
C PHE A 57 -4.52 -3.11 -0.91
N PHE A 58 -4.05 -4.08 -1.68
CA PHE A 58 -3.53 -5.34 -1.12
C PHE A 58 -2.27 -5.11 -0.28
N VAL A 59 -1.30 -4.33 -0.76
CA VAL A 59 -0.06 -4.05 -0.03
C VAL A 59 -0.36 -3.36 1.30
N VAL A 60 -1.21 -2.33 1.28
CA VAL A 60 -1.61 -1.59 2.48
C VAL A 60 -2.38 -2.49 3.44
N SER A 61 -3.28 -3.34 2.94
CA SER A 61 -4.05 -4.27 3.78
C SER A 61 -3.15 -5.30 4.47
N ILE A 62 -2.20 -5.90 3.74
CA ILE A 62 -1.23 -6.86 4.31
C ILE A 62 -0.39 -6.18 5.39
N PHE A 63 0.08 -4.96 5.12
CA PHE A 63 0.83 -4.16 6.10
C PHE A 63 0.02 -3.96 7.39
N TRP A 64 -1.23 -3.50 7.30
CA TRP A 64 -2.07 -3.29 8.48
C TRP A 64 -2.38 -4.57 9.22
N VAL A 65 -2.61 -5.68 8.54
CA VAL A 65 -2.78 -6.99 9.19
C VAL A 65 -1.54 -7.38 10.02
N ILE A 66 -0.34 -7.14 9.50
CA ILE A 66 0.90 -7.40 10.23
C ILE A 66 0.99 -6.49 11.46
N ILE A 67 0.78 -5.18 11.31
CA ILE A 67 0.90 -4.19 12.37
C ILE A 67 -0.13 -4.40 13.49
N ILE A 68 -1.40 -4.61 13.15
CA ILE A 68 -2.46 -4.85 14.14
C ILE A 68 -2.16 -6.11 14.97
N ASN A 69 -1.68 -7.17 14.32
CA ASN A 69 -1.31 -8.39 15.03
C ASN A 69 -0.09 -8.22 15.93
N LEU A 70 0.84 -7.33 15.57
CA LEU A 70 2.06 -7.07 16.33
C LEU A 70 1.82 -6.15 17.53
N TYR A 71 0.96 -5.15 17.37
CA TYR A 71 0.71 -4.08 18.35
C TYR A 71 -0.71 -4.16 18.95
N ARG A 72 -1.17 -5.36 19.28
CA ARG A 72 -2.50 -5.60 19.86
C ARG A 72 -2.69 -5.00 21.26
N ASP A 73 -1.61 -4.85 22.02
CA ASP A 73 -1.60 -4.31 23.37
C ASP A 73 -1.90 -2.79 23.35
N SER A 74 -2.77 -2.32 24.27
CA SER A 74 -3.17 -0.91 24.38
C SER A 74 -1.99 0.04 24.57
N LYS A 75 -0.98 -0.37 25.37
CA LYS A 75 0.25 0.42 25.60
C LYS A 75 1.11 0.59 24.33
N LYS A 76 0.96 -0.30 23.35
CA LYS A 76 1.72 -0.25 22.10
C LYS A 76 1.00 0.51 20.99
N ARG A 77 -0.27 0.86 21.19
CA ARG A 77 -1.04 1.68 20.22
C ARG A 77 -0.43 3.06 20.03
N ALA A 78 0.31 3.52 21.01
CA ALA A 78 1.09 4.74 20.94
C ALA A 78 2.04 4.80 19.73
N PHE A 79 2.53 3.68 19.22
CA PHE A 79 3.44 3.64 18.08
C PHE A 79 2.76 3.80 16.73
N TYR A 80 1.42 3.76 16.63
CA TYR A 80 0.73 3.91 15.34
C TYR A 80 1.01 5.27 14.68
N GLY A 81 1.12 6.36 15.45
CA GLY A 81 1.48 7.67 14.92
C GLY A 81 2.85 7.69 14.26
N VAL A 82 3.84 7.08 14.90
CA VAL A 82 5.20 6.95 14.35
C VAL A 82 5.21 6.10 13.09
N ILE A 83 4.42 5.01 13.06
CA ILE A 83 4.28 4.14 11.89
C ILE A 83 3.64 4.90 10.73
N MET A 84 2.61 5.69 11.00
CA MET A 84 1.94 6.54 9.99
C MET A 84 2.88 7.62 9.46
N ALA A 85 3.68 8.26 10.32
CA ALA A 85 4.72 9.21 9.90
C ALA A 85 5.77 8.54 8.98
N GLY A 86 6.11 7.28 9.25
CA GLY A 86 6.95 6.47 8.35
C GLY A 86 6.34 6.31 6.96
N GLY A 87 5.03 6.16 6.86
CA GLY A 87 4.31 6.14 5.58
C GLY A 87 4.46 7.44 4.78
N SER A 88 4.31 8.59 5.45
CA SER A 88 4.51 9.91 4.83
C SER A 88 5.96 10.15 4.38
N LEU A 89 6.95 9.65 5.15
CA LEU A 89 8.35 9.67 4.72
C LEU A 89 8.57 8.79 3.48
N GLY A 90 7.91 7.62 3.43
CA GLY A 90 7.92 6.76 2.24
C GLY A 90 7.35 7.46 1.01
N ALA A 91 6.26 8.22 1.16
CA ALA A 91 5.68 9.02 0.09
C ALA A 91 6.65 10.12 -0.39
N LEU A 92 7.37 10.79 0.51
CA LEU A 92 8.42 11.76 0.17
C LEU A 92 9.55 11.12 -0.65
N PHE A 93 10.07 9.97 -0.23
CA PHE A 93 11.10 9.26 -0.97
C PHE A 93 10.60 8.76 -2.33
N GLY A 94 9.39 8.22 -2.39
CA GLY A 94 8.78 7.76 -3.63
C GLY A 94 8.56 8.91 -4.62
N SER A 95 8.11 10.06 -4.14
CA SER A 95 7.92 11.24 -4.98
C SER A 95 9.24 11.81 -5.51
N GLU A 96 10.31 11.83 -4.70
CA GLU A 96 11.64 12.26 -5.15
C GLU A 96 12.19 11.34 -6.25
N ILE A 97 12.05 10.02 -6.08
CA ILE A 97 12.44 9.04 -7.10
C ILE A 97 11.63 9.26 -8.39
N SER A 98 10.31 9.40 -8.26
CA SER A 98 9.42 9.65 -9.40
C SER A 98 9.79 10.94 -10.14
N LYS A 99 10.11 12.00 -9.41
CA LYS A 99 10.55 13.28 -9.97
C LYS A 99 11.87 13.15 -10.73
N ARG A 100 12.82 12.39 -10.23
CA ARG A 100 14.09 12.14 -10.94
C ARG A 100 13.89 11.30 -12.19
N PHE A 101 13.02 10.30 -12.12
CA PHE A 101 12.73 9.43 -13.26
C PHE A 101 11.84 10.12 -14.31
N SER A 102 11.13 11.18 -13.97
CA SER A 102 10.26 11.89 -14.90
C SER A 102 11.02 12.39 -16.14
N ASN A 103 12.28 12.82 -16.00
CA ASN A 103 13.11 13.28 -17.11
C ASN A 103 13.44 12.16 -18.11
N SER A 104 13.51 10.92 -17.66
CA SER A 104 13.76 9.73 -18.50
C SER A 104 12.47 8.99 -18.87
N PHE A 105 11.30 9.55 -18.54
CA PHE A 105 10.01 8.87 -18.67
C PHE A 105 9.68 8.48 -20.11
N ASN A 106 10.03 9.32 -21.07
CA ASN A 106 9.71 9.07 -22.49
C ASN A 106 10.54 7.93 -23.08
N GLU A 107 11.71 7.60 -22.53
CA GLU A 107 12.57 6.52 -23.04
C GLU A 107 12.42 5.22 -22.23
N TYR A 108 12.45 5.33 -20.90
CA TYR A 108 12.53 4.17 -19.99
C TYR A 108 11.56 4.27 -18.81
N GLY A 109 10.53 5.12 -18.89
CA GLY A 109 9.69 5.45 -17.75
C GLY A 109 9.01 4.23 -17.13
N LEU A 110 8.36 3.41 -17.95
CA LEU A 110 7.62 2.25 -17.47
C LEU A 110 8.56 1.23 -16.79
N GLU A 111 9.74 1.00 -17.38
CA GLU A 111 10.73 0.08 -16.86
C GLU A 111 11.29 0.55 -15.51
N LEU A 112 11.68 1.82 -15.43
CA LEU A 112 12.24 2.40 -14.21
C LEU A 112 11.23 2.36 -13.06
N PHE A 113 9.98 2.73 -13.33
CA PHE A 113 8.92 2.70 -12.31
C PHE A 113 8.55 1.27 -11.91
N SER A 114 8.42 0.35 -12.86
CA SER A 114 8.07 -1.05 -12.58
C SER A 114 9.19 -1.77 -11.82
N LEU A 115 10.45 -1.58 -12.22
CA LEU A 115 11.60 -2.18 -11.56
C LEU A 115 11.82 -1.59 -10.16
N SER A 116 11.69 -0.26 -10.00
CA SER A 116 11.80 0.36 -8.68
C SER A 116 10.69 -0.12 -7.74
N SER A 117 9.46 -0.22 -8.23
CA SER A 117 8.33 -0.74 -7.46
C SER A 117 8.54 -2.20 -7.05
N ALA A 118 9.03 -3.04 -7.96
CA ALA A 118 9.35 -4.44 -7.65
C ALA A 118 10.48 -4.55 -6.60
N LEU A 119 11.50 -3.69 -6.68
CA LEU A 119 12.58 -3.63 -5.71
C LEU A 119 12.08 -3.20 -4.33
N PHE A 120 11.26 -2.15 -4.24
CA PHE A 120 10.66 -1.71 -2.97
C PHE A 120 9.76 -2.79 -2.37
N LEU A 121 8.97 -3.49 -3.18
CA LEU A 121 8.19 -4.63 -2.71
C LEU A 121 9.05 -5.77 -2.18
N PHE A 122 10.15 -6.05 -2.85
CA PHE A 122 11.08 -7.07 -2.39
C PHE A 122 11.67 -6.71 -1.01
N PHE A 123 12.09 -5.45 -0.82
CA PHE A 123 12.53 -4.99 0.49
C PHE A 123 11.41 -5.00 1.54
N ALA A 124 10.19 -4.60 1.17
CA ALA A 124 9.03 -4.67 2.07
C ALA A 124 8.74 -6.13 2.49
N MET A 125 8.85 -7.08 1.57
CA MET A 125 8.72 -8.51 1.87
C MET A 125 9.80 -8.97 2.87
N LEU A 126 11.07 -8.61 2.65
CA LEU A 126 12.16 -8.96 3.57
C LEU A 126 11.93 -8.38 4.97
N LEU A 127 11.51 -7.11 5.06
CA LEU A 127 11.18 -6.46 6.33
C LEU A 127 9.99 -7.14 7.02
N ALA A 128 8.94 -7.50 6.28
CA ALA A 128 7.78 -8.22 6.83
C ALA A 128 8.18 -9.58 7.41
N ILE A 129 9.03 -10.32 6.72
CA ILE A 129 9.58 -11.60 7.19
C ILE A 129 10.44 -11.38 8.44
N PHE A 130 11.31 -10.37 8.44
CA PHE A 130 12.16 -10.03 9.59
C PHE A 130 11.34 -9.69 10.82
N ILE A 131 10.35 -8.80 10.69
CA ILE A 131 9.44 -8.39 11.78
C ILE A 131 8.68 -9.59 12.32
N SER A 132 8.15 -10.44 11.44
CA SER A 132 7.44 -11.66 11.82
C SER A 132 8.33 -12.64 12.58
N SER A 133 9.57 -12.83 12.13
CA SER A 133 10.56 -13.68 12.79
C SER A 133 10.95 -13.16 14.17
N GLN A 134 11.17 -11.86 14.32
CA GLN A 134 11.52 -11.24 15.59
C GLN A 134 10.37 -11.31 16.61
N SER A 135 9.14 -11.11 16.15
CA SER A 135 7.93 -11.26 16.97
C SER A 135 7.77 -12.68 17.50
N ARG A 136 8.16 -13.68 16.71
CA ARG A 136 8.15 -15.09 17.11
C ARG A 136 9.04 -15.37 18.33
N ASN A 137 10.24 -14.77 18.36
CA ASN A 137 11.19 -14.99 19.45
C ASN A 137 10.74 -14.37 20.77
N LYS A 138 9.86 -13.36 20.75
CA LYS A 138 9.39 -12.65 21.95
C LYS A 138 8.08 -13.16 22.52
N ASN A 139 7.47 -14.23 21.99
CA ASN A 139 6.15 -14.77 22.39
C ASN A 139 5.05 -13.68 22.51
N LEU A 140 5.16 -12.59 21.76
CA LEU A 140 4.30 -11.41 21.86
C LEU A 140 2.90 -11.60 21.24
N ILE A 141 2.61 -12.77 20.70
CA ILE A 141 1.37 -13.03 19.97
C ILE A 141 0.53 -14.02 20.76
N GLU A 142 -0.41 -13.52 21.54
CA GLU A 142 -1.55 -14.30 21.99
C GLU A 142 -2.51 -14.51 20.81
N HIS A 143 -2.67 -15.77 20.43
CA HIS A 143 -3.62 -16.15 19.39
C HIS A 143 -4.99 -16.41 20.00
N GLU A 144 -5.88 -15.45 19.88
CA GLU A 144 -7.29 -15.81 19.74
C GLU A 144 -7.52 -16.37 18.34
N ASN A 145 -8.10 -17.55 18.27
CA ASN A 145 -8.57 -18.10 17.01
C ASN A 145 -9.64 -17.14 16.47
N VAL A 146 -9.29 -16.33 15.50
CA VAL A 146 -10.28 -15.65 14.68
C VAL A 146 -10.88 -16.71 13.77
N GLY A 147 -11.82 -17.50 14.34
CA GLY A 147 -12.67 -18.39 13.57
C GLY A 147 -13.64 -17.54 12.78
N GLY A 148 -13.72 -17.75 11.48
CA GLY A 148 -14.66 -17.05 10.62
C GLY A 148 -14.46 -17.46 9.17
N GLY A 149 -15.56 -17.60 8.40
CA GLY A 149 -15.53 -17.80 6.96
C GLY A 149 -15.12 -16.50 6.23
N SER A 150 -14.68 -16.63 4.98
CA SER A 150 -14.26 -15.48 4.15
C SER A 150 -15.35 -14.39 4.00
N PHE A 151 -16.60 -14.73 4.19
CA PHE A 151 -17.75 -13.82 4.10
C PHE A 151 -18.26 -13.28 5.45
N ASP A 152 -17.74 -13.77 6.57
CA ASP A 152 -18.19 -13.36 7.90
C ASP A 152 -17.92 -11.87 8.16
N GLY A 153 -16.83 -11.32 7.60
CA GLY A 153 -16.54 -9.91 7.65
C GLY A 153 -17.64 -9.04 7.01
N ILE A 154 -18.12 -9.45 5.84
CA ILE A 154 -19.22 -8.75 5.13
C ILE A 154 -20.51 -8.88 5.91
N GLN A 155 -20.84 -10.08 6.38
CA GLN A 155 -22.06 -10.34 7.16
C GLN A 155 -22.08 -9.55 8.47
N ASN A 156 -20.95 -9.47 9.17
CA ASN A 156 -20.82 -8.70 10.41
C ASN A 156 -20.89 -7.19 10.15
N SER A 157 -20.33 -6.71 9.04
CA SER A 157 -20.44 -5.29 8.63
C SER A 157 -21.89 -4.85 8.40
N LEU A 158 -22.75 -5.78 7.97
CA LEU A 158 -24.18 -5.48 7.77
C LEU A 158 -25.01 -5.60 9.05
N LYS A 159 -24.64 -6.50 9.96
CA LYS A 159 -25.41 -6.80 11.18
C LYS A 159 -25.07 -5.89 12.36
N ILE A 160 -23.82 -5.53 12.54
CA ILE A 160 -23.35 -4.73 13.67
C ILE A 160 -23.41 -3.26 13.26
N ALA A 161 -24.24 -2.46 13.97
CA ALA A 161 -24.54 -1.07 13.60
C ALA A 161 -23.29 -0.19 13.51
N GLU A 162 -22.37 -0.33 14.44
CA GLU A 162 -21.12 0.44 14.50
C GLU A 162 -20.25 0.14 13.29
N ILE A 163 -20.07 -1.13 12.95
CA ILE A 163 -19.26 -1.56 11.81
C ILE A 163 -19.90 -1.09 10.50
N ARG A 164 -21.22 -1.21 10.40
CA ARG A 164 -21.99 -0.74 9.23
C ARG A 164 -21.82 0.76 9.03
N ASN A 165 -21.93 1.55 10.08
CA ASN A 165 -21.78 3.02 9.99
C ASN A 165 -20.36 3.41 9.57
N ILE A 166 -19.33 2.75 10.10
CA ILE A 166 -17.94 2.94 9.69
C ILE A 166 -17.77 2.54 8.22
N ALA A 167 -18.35 1.42 7.80
CA ALA A 167 -18.26 0.96 6.42
C ALA A 167 -18.92 1.96 5.44
N ILE A 168 -20.10 2.51 5.79
CA ILE A 168 -20.78 3.54 5.00
C ILE A 168 -19.93 4.81 4.93
N TYR A 169 -19.37 5.26 6.05
CA TYR A 169 -18.49 6.43 6.10
C TYR A 169 -17.28 6.25 5.16
N VAL A 170 -16.58 5.11 5.26
CA VAL A 170 -15.42 4.81 4.41
C VAL A 170 -15.83 4.74 2.95
N TRP A 171 -16.98 4.15 2.64
CA TRP A 171 -17.48 4.06 1.27
C TRP A 171 -17.74 5.44 0.65
N ILE A 172 -18.44 6.33 1.37
CA ILE A 172 -18.71 7.71 0.93
C ILE A 172 -17.39 8.48 0.77
N TRP A 173 -16.51 8.41 1.76
CA TRP A 173 -15.22 9.10 1.74
C TRP A 173 -14.34 8.64 0.57
N THR A 174 -14.23 7.32 0.35
CA THR A 174 -13.47 6.77 -0.76
C THR A 174 -14.05 7.18 -2.10
N GLY A 175 -15.38 7.16 -2.24
CA GLY A 175 -16.08 7.61 -3.45
C GLY A 175 -15.77 9.09 -3.77
N LEU A 176 -15.83 9.95 -2.76
CA LEU A 176 -15.49 11.36 -2.92
C LEU A 176 -14.03 11.56 -3.34
N MET A 177 -13.10 10.88 -2.68
CA MET A 177 -11.67 10.94 -3.02
C MET A 177 -11.41 10.43 -4.44
N THR A 178 -12.09 9.38 -4.87
CA THR A 178 -11.96 8.86 -6.25
C THR A 178 -12.42 9.89 -7.28
N ILE A 179 -13.56 10.55 -7.05
CA ILE A 179 -14.05 11.59 -7.96
C ILE A 179 -13.04 12.75 -8.04
N GLN A 180 -12.55 13.23 -6.90
CA GLN A 180 -11.55 14.30 -6.86
C GLN A 180 -10.25 13.91 -7.58
N TRP A 181 -9.78 12.66 -7.38
CA TRP A 181 -8.58 12.15 -8.03
C TRP A 181 -8.72 12.09 -9.55
N ILE A 182 -9.83 11.55 -10.05
CA ILE A 182 -10.11 11.50 -11.50
C ILE A 182 -10.18 12.91 -12.09
N THR A 183 -10.83 13.83 -11.38
CA THR A 183 -10.91 15.25 -11.80
C THR A 183 -9.52 15.88 -11.86
N ALA A 184 -8.68 15.65 -10.86
CA ALA A 184 -7.32 16.18 -10.82
C ALA A 184 -6.46 15.64 -11.98
N ILE A 185 -6.58 14.34 -12.30
CA ILE A 185 -5.89 13.75 -13.47
C ILE A 185 -6.33 14.46 -14.76
N GLY A 186 -7.64 14.66 -14.97
CA GLY A 186 -8.17 15.34 -16.16
C GLY A 186 -7.64 16.75 -16.31
N ILE A 187 -7.63 17.54 -15.23
CA ILE A 187 -7.11 18.92 -15.23
C ILE A 187 -5.61 18.94 -15.59
N VAL A 188 -4.83 18.02 -15.03
CA VAL A 188 -3.38 17.96 -15.31
C VAL A 188 -3.11 17.48 -16.74
N GLU A 189 -3.97 16.62 -17.29
CA GLU A 189 -3.88 16.18 -18.67
C GLU A 189 -4.18 17.32 -19.66
N GLU A 190 -5.15 18.17 -19.36
CA GLU A 190 -5.41 19.41 -20.13
C GLU A 190 -4.25 20.40 -20.05
N TRP A 191 -3.61 20.52 -18.87
CA TRP A 191 -2.48 21.42 -18.66
C TRP A 191 -1.23 21.00 -19.44
N SER A 192 -0.95 19.69 -19.55
CA SER A 192 0.23 19.19 -20.26
C SER A 192 -0.02 17.82 -20.90
N GLN A 193 0.25 17.74 -22.20
CA GLN A 193 0.21 16.47 -22.94
C GLN A 193 1.51 15.64 -22.74
N ASP A 194 2.55 16.22 -22.17
CA ASP A 194 3.81 15.54 -21.86
C ASP A 194 3.67 14.69 -20.59
N PRO A 195 3.77 13.35 -20.67
CA PRO A 195 3.69 12.47 -19.51
C PRO A 195 4.76 12.78 -18.46
N ALA A 196 5.97 13.15 -18.86
CA ALA A 196 7.04 13.47 -17.93
C ALA A 196 6.70 14.66 -17.04
N ARG A 197 6.10 15.71 -17.61
CA ARG A 197 5.63 16.88 -16.86
C ARG A 197 4.50 16.53 -15.91
N ARG A 198 3.59 15.65 -16.28
CA ARG A 198 2.50 15.18 -15.40
C ARG A 198 3.05 14.42 -14.21
N VAL A 199 3.99 13.51 -14.42
CA VAL A 199 4.67 12.78 -13.34
C VAL A 199 5.39 13.74 -12.40
N TRP A 200 6.15 14.69 -12.95
CA TRP A 200 6.85 15.71 -12.16
C TRP A 200 5.89 16.54 -11.31
N PHE A 201 4.75 16.94 -11.86
CA PHE A 201 3.73 17.72 -11.18
C PHE A 201 3.15 16.96 -9.97
N PHE A 202 2.67 15.73 -10.17
CA PHE A 202 2.13 14.91 -9.08
C PHE A 202 3.18 14.60 -8.00
N ALA A 203 4.41 14.31 -8.40
CA ALA A 203 5.51 14.10 -7.47
C ALA A 203 5.82 15.35 -6.63
N THR A 204 5.72 16.55 -7.24
CA THR A 204 5.93 17.81 -6.53
C THR A 204 4.81 18.10 -5.53
N ILE A 205 3.55 17.84 -5.90
CA ILE A 205 2.41 17.95 -4.97
C ILE A 205 2.61 17.05 -3.76
N GLU A 206 3.00 15.80 -3.98
CA GLU A 206 3.24 14.84 -2.89
C GLU A 206 4.35 15.33 -1.94
N GLN A 207 5.40 15.94 -2.46
CA GLN A 207 6.46 16.53 -1.65
C GLN A 207 6.00 17.71 -0.79
N VAL A 208 4.98 18.45 -1.22
CA VAL A 208 4.41 19.56 -0.45
C VAL A 208 3.44 19.06 0.62
N ILE A 209 2.67 18.01 0.33
CA ILE A 209 1.61 17.50 1.20
C ILE A 209 2.17 16.59 2.30
N SER A 210 3.14 15.75 1.99
CA SER A 210 3.64 14.72 2.93
C SER A 210 4.26 15.28 4.22
N PRO A 211 5.02 16.38 4.26
CA PRO A 211 5.59 16.91 5.50
C PRO A 211 4.54 17.39 6.52
N PRO A 212 3.51 18.21 6.16
CA PRO A 212 2.44 18.56 7.08
C PRO A 212 1.67 17.35 7.62
N VAL A 213 1.43 16.33 6.76
CA VAL A 213 0.76 15.09 7.17
C VAL A 213 1.61 14.33 8.19
N SER A 214 2.93 14.21 7.98
CA SER A 214 3.85 13.60 8.95
C SER A 214 3.81 14.31 10.30
N TYR A 215 3.83 15.65 10.29
CA TYR A 215 3.76 16.47 11.50
C TYR A 215 2.46 16.25 12.27
N THR A 216 1.31 16.24 11.60
CA THR A 216 0.02 16.01 12.25
C THR A 216 -0.08 14.61 12.88
N HIS A 217 0.46 13.57 12.23
CA HIS A 217 0.49 12.24 12.79
C HIS A 217 1.38 12.12 14.03
N LEU A 218 2.52 12.80 14.06
CA LEU A 218 3.40 12.82 15.22
C LEU A 218 2.77 13.60 16.38
N ARG A 219 2.21 14.79 16.12
CA ARG A 219 1.61 15.65 17.15
C ARG A 219 0.32 15.07 17.75
N ALA A 220 -0.49 14.38 16.99
CA ALA A 220 -1.69 13.72 17.50
C ALA A 220 -1.37 12.74 18.64
N HIS A 221 -0.13 12.32 18.76
CA HIS A 221 0.37 11.43 19.81
C HIS A 221 0.65 12.15 21.11
N GLU A 222 1.18 13.38 21.06
CA GLU A 222 1.53 14.16 22.26
C GLU A 222 0.29 14.58 23.05
N THR A 223 -0.87 14.68 22.42
CA THR A 223 -2.13 15.08 23.06
C THR A 223 -2.87 13.95 23.78
N TYR A 224 -2.46 12.69 23.63
CA TYR A 224 -3.08 11.54 24.31
C TYR A 224 -2.43 11.17 25.65
N ASP A 225 -1.32 11.78 26.01
CA ASP A 225 -0.59 11.51 27.26
C ASP A 225 -0.95 12.45 28.43
N HIS A 226 -2.08 13.19 28.32
CA HIS A 226 -2.59 14.05 29.39
C HIS A 226 -3.97 13.64 29.87
#